data_8817073d40fcf4756d0bccdcb13bf46c
#
_entry.id   8817073d40fcf4756d0bccdcb13bf46c
#
_cell.length_a   1.000
_cell.length_b   1.000
_cell.length_c   1.000
_cell.angle_alpha   90.00
_cell.angle_beta   90.00
_cell.angle_gamma   90.00
#
_symmetry.space_group_name_H-M   'P 1'
#
loop_
_entity.id
_entity.type
_entity.pdbx_description
1 polymer ?
#
loop_
_entity_poly.entity_id
_entity_poly.type
_entity_poly.pdbx_seq_one_letter_code
_entity_poly.pdbx_strand_id
1 'polypeptide(L)'
;MALRMLFIGGNGIISSASSALAVQRGDELTLLNRGRSTVRPAVEGVRQLLGDADDSASVAAAIGDESFDVVANFRSFSPAQVARDIELFEGRCRQYVYISSASAYQKPVARLPITESTPLRNPYWQYSRDKIASEDLLVAAYRERGFPATIIRPSHTYDRTSVPILGGWTAIDRMRRGLPVVVHGDGTSLWTMTHTRDFAVAFIGLLGNDRAIGEAFQITSDEVLTWNHITEMLARAAGAEFRPVHVASDAIARELPEHGPGLVGDKAHSVIFDNRKVKSLVPEYNAVIPFWRGAQEIVEWHDADASHRVVDAQLDAAFDRLIDRYGA
;
A
#
# COMPACT_ATOMS: atom_id res chain seq x y z
N MET A 1 -8.13 23.42 -14.23
CA MET A 1 -6.74 23.90 -14.43
C MET A 1 -5.82 22.73 -14.13
N ALA A 2 -4.72 22.59 -14.87
CA ALA A 2 -3.69 21.62 -14.54
C ALA A 2 -3.07 21.95 -13.17
N LEU A 3 -2.88 20.96 -12.31
CA LEU A 3 -2.25 21.11 -11.01
C LEU A 3 -0.73 20.92 -11.15
N ARG A 4 0.05 21.75 -10.43
CA ARG A 4 1.50 21.53 -10.26
C ARG A 4 1.71 20.61 -9.05
N MET A 5 2.14 19.38 -9.32
CA MET A 5 2.25 18.35 -8.29
C MET A 5 3.70 17.92 -8.09
N LEU A 6 4.09 17.67 -6.85
CA LEU A 6 5.30 16.97 -6.48
C LEU A 6 4.96 15.63 -5.84
N PHE A 7 5.43 14.52 -6.44
CA PHE A 7 5.36 13.21 -5.81
C PHE A 7 6.74 12.77 -5.34
N ILE A 8 6.89 12.57 -4.03
CA ILE A 8 8.11 12.04 -3.43
C ILE A 8 7.99 10.52 -3.36
N GLY A 9 8.79 9.79 -4.16
CA GLY A 9 8.71 8.34 -4.29
C GLY A 9 7.70 7.87 -5.34
N GLY A 10 7.55 8.56 -6.47
CA GLY A 10 6.54 8.34 -7.52
C GLY A 10 6.64 7.04 -8.32
N ASN A 11 7.61 6.14 -8.07
CA ASN A 11 7.83 4.87 -8.79
C ASN A 11 7.50 3.62 -7.95
N GLY A 12 6.80 3.76 -6.83
CA GLY A 12 6.38 2.65 -5.97
C GLY A 12 5.13 1.94 -6.50
N ILE A 13 4.66 0.90 -5.78
CA ILE A 13 3.44 0.15 -6.12
C ILE A 13 2.25 1.11 -6.29
N ILE A 14 1.93 1.90 -5.27
CA ILE A 14 0.80 2.82 -5.28
C ILE A 14 1.03 4.00 -6.21
N SER A 15 2.24 4.57 -6.16
CA SER A 15 2.52 5.86 -6.79
C SER A 15 2.68 5.77 -8.30
N SER A 16 3.14 4.65 -8.88
CA SER A 16 3.35 4.55 -10.33
C SER A 16 2.04 4.68 -11.13
N ALA A 17 0.98 4.00 -10.71
CA ALA A 17 -0.33 4.12 -11.35
C ALA A 17 -0.92 5.54 -11.14
N SER A 18 -0.72 6.12 -9.95
CA SER A 18 -1.15 7.49 -9.66
C SER A 18 -0.39 8.51 -10.51
N SER A 19 0.93 8.33 -10.68
CA SER A 19 1.74 9.19 -11.55
C SER A 19 1.28 9.14 -13.01
N ALA A 20 1.01 7.93 -13.53
CA ALA A 20 0.51 7.76 -14.90
C ALA A 20 -0.85 8.43 -15.10
N LEU A 21 -1.77 8.29 -14.13
CA LEU A 21 -3.10 8.91 -14.20
C LEU A 21 -3.03 10.44 -14.10
N ALA A 22 -2.15 11.00 -13.25
CA ALA A 22 -1.94 12.45 -13.15
C ALA A 22 -1.53 13.04 -14.50
N VAL A 23 -0.53 12.44 -15.16
CA VAL A 23 -0.09 12.87 -16.50
C VAL A 23 -1.20 12.73 -17.53
N GLN A 24 -1.94 11.60 -17.51
CA GLN A 24 -3.06 11.38 -18.42
C GLN A 24 -4.15 12.46 -18.27
N ARG A 25 -4.35 13.00 -17.07
CA ARG A 25 -5.28 14.11 -16.80
C ARG A 25 -4.75 15.48 -17.22
N GLY A 26 -3.50 15.55 -17.64
CA GLY A 26 -2.86 16.80 -18.05
C GLY A 26 -2.28 17.62 -16.89
N ASP A 27 -2.06 17.01 -15.73
CA ASP A 27 -1.41 17.68 -14.61
C ASP A 27 0.11 17.78 -14.80
N GLU A 28 0.73 18.83 -14.27
CA GLU A 28 2.17 19.06 -14.29
C GLU A 28 2.84 18.30 -13.15
N LEU A 29 3.26 17.06 -13.42
CA LEU A 29 3.83 16.18 -12.40
C LEU A 29 5.35 16.26 -12.36
N THR A 30 5.88 16.53 -11.17
CA THR A 30 7.29 16.39 -10.83
C THR A 30 7.45 15.18 -9.91
N LEU A 31 8.38 14.28 -10.24
CA LEU A 31 8.75 13.14 -9.39
C LEU A 31 10.11 13.38 -8.75
N LEU A 32 10.19 13.25 -7.42
CA LEU A 32 11.45 13.22 -6.70
C LEU A 32 11.77 11.79 -6.27
N ASN A 33 12.89 11.27 -6.75
CA ASN A 33 13.35 9.92 -6.43
C ASN A 33 14.87 9.78 -6.59
N ARG A 34 15.43 8.63 -6.18
CA ARG A 34 16.88 8.34 -6.29
C ARG A 34 17.33 7.85 -7.67
N GLY A 35 16.40 7.72 -8.63
CA GLY A 35 16.70 7.24 -9.99
C GLY A 35 17.16 5.79 -10.11
N ARG A 36 17.00 4.96 -9.07
CA ARG A 36 17.55 3.59 -9.02
C ARG A 36 16.56 2.48 -9.36
N SER A 37 15.27 2.75 -9.34
CA SER A 37 14.24 1.72 -9.56
C SER A 37 13.94 1.55 -11.05
N THR A 38 14.06 0.32 -11.56
CA THR A 38 13.76 -0.08 -12.94
C THR A 38 12.60 -1.08 -13.02
N VAL A 39 12.01 -1.47 -11.88
CA VAL A 39 10.95 -2.49 -11.81
C VAL A 39 9.68 -2.05 -12.55
N ARG A 40 9.40 -0.74 -12.53
CA ARG A 40 8.25 -0.15 -13.23
C ARG A 40 8.74 0.82 -14.28
N PRO A 41 8.07 0.87 -15.45
CA PRO A 41 8.46 1.80 -16.50
C PRO A 41 8.41 3.24 -16.00
N ALA A 42 9.30 4.07 -16.50
CA ALA A 42 9.24 5.51 -16.28
C ALA A 42 7.93 6.06 -16.88
N VAL A 43 7.30 6.97 -16.17
CA VAL A 43 6.13 7.68 -16.70
C VAL A 43 6.64 8.78 -17.62
N GLU A 44 6.23 8.74 -18.89
CA GLU A 44 6.57 9.80 -19.85
C GLU A 44 5.87 11.12 -19.49
N GLY A 45 6.47 12.24 -19.87
CA GLY A 45 5.89 13.57 -19.66
C GLY A 45 6.05 14.10 -18.22
N VAL A 46 6.79 13.42 -17.34
CA VAL A 46 7.08 13.89 -15.98
C VAL A 46 8.45 14.55 -15.88
N ARG A 47 8.54 15.60 -15.10
CA ARG A 47 9.82 16.18 -14.68
C ARG A 47 10.42 15.29 -13.57
N GLN A 48 11.70 14.93 -13.72
CA GLN A 48 12.43 14.15 -12.73
C GLN A 48 13.36 15.05 -11.90
N LEU A 49 13.26 14.96 -10.58
CA LEU A 49 14.24 15.49 -9.64
C LEU A 49 14.96 14.34 -8.95
N LEU A 50 16.28 14.42 -8.88
CA LEU A 50 17.10 13.46 -8.14
C LEU A 50 17.29 13.95 -6.70
N GLY A 51 16.88 13.12 -5.75
CA GLY A 51 16.99 13.41 -4.33
C GLY A 51 16.70 12.18 -3.47
N ASP A 52 17.21 12.18 -2.25
CA ASP A 52 16.91 11.15 -1.27
C ASP A 52 15.77 11.63 -0.35
N ALA A 53 14.63 10.95 -0.42
CA ALA A 53 13.45 11.25 0.41
C ALA A 53 13.71 11.08 1.92
N ASP A 54 14.74 10.30 2.29
CA ASP A 54 15.12 10.09 3.70
C ASP A 54 16.02 11.23 4.23
N ASP A 55 16.52 12.13 3.34
CA ASP A 55 17.31 13.30 3.66
C ASP A 55 16.59 14.60 3.26
N SER A 56 16.11 15.35 4.26
CA SER A 56 15.39 16.62 4.03
C SER A 56 16.25 17.69 3.32
N ALA A 57 17.55 17.72 3.56
CA ALA A 57 18.46 18.63 2.88
C ALA A 57 18.58 18.30 1.38
N SER A 58 18.62 17.00 1.05
CA SER A 58 18.58 16.53 -0.34
C SER A 58 17.27 16.89 -1.03
N VAL A 59 16.13 16.73 -0.36
CA VAL A 59 14.82 17.14 -0.89
C VAL A 59 14.77 18.63 -1.10
N ALA A 60 15.16 19.43 -0.09
CA ALA A 60 15.18 20.90 -0.16
C ALA A 60 16.06 21.42 -1.30
N ALA A 61 17.26 20.85 -1.46
CA ALA A 61 18.18 21.22 -2.55
C ALA A 61 17.58 20.87 -3.93
N ALA A 62 16.88 19.72 -4.06
CA ALA A 62 16.30 19.28 -5.32
C ALA A 62 15.12 20.16 -5.76
N ILE A 63 14.28 20.63 -4.82
CA ILE A 63 13.11 21.46 -5.13
C ILE A 63 13.42 22.97 -5.15
N GLY A 64 14.55 23.41 -4.59
CA GLY A 64 14.91 24.83 -4.49
C GLY A 64 13.80 25.65 -3.81
N ASP A 65 13.42 26.79 -4.41
CA ASP A 65 12.36 27.68 -3.91
C ASP A 65 10.97 27.39 -4.52
N GLU A 66 10.82 26.26 -5.19
CA GLU A 66 9.55 25.94 -5.85
C GLU A 66 8.41 25.70 -4.84
N SER A 67 7.20 26.08 -5.25
CA SER A 67 5.94 25.77 -4.59
C SER A 67 5.06 24.94 -5.50
N PHE A 68 4.15 24.17 -4.90
CA PHE A 68 3.29 23.22 -5.61
C PHE A 68 1.84 23.40 -5.18
N ASP A 69 0.89 23.07 -6.06
CA ASP A 69 -0.50 22.94 -5.64
C ASP A 69 -0.65 21.74 -4.70
N VAL A 70 0.00 20.63 -5.04
CA VAL A 70 -0.05 19.39 -4.25
C VAL A 70 1.34 18.80 -4.05
N VAL A 71 1.65 18.41 -2.83
CA VAL A 71 2.80 17.56 -2.50
C VAL A 71 2.29 16.25 -1.94
N ALA A 72 2.60 15.12 -2.58
CA ALA A 72 2.26 13.79 -2.08
C ALA A 72 3.53 13.01 -1.73
N ASN A 73 3.67 12.64 -0.45
CA ASN A 73 4.84 11.89 0.01
C ASN A 73 4.50 10.41 0.26
N PHE A 74 5.04 9.53 -0.61
CA PHE A 74 4.90 8.07 -0.51
C PHE A 74 6.04 7.42 0.30
N ARG A 75 6.97 8.22 0.83
CA ARG A 75 8.21 7.76 1.49
C ARG A 75 8.31 8.10 2.96
N SER A 76 7.36 8.84 3.54
CA SER A 76 7.35 9.14 4.98
C SER A 76 6.70 7.99 5.76
N PHE A 77 7.50 7.28 6.54
CA PHE A 77 7.10 6.11 7.33
C PHE A 77 7.13 6.35 8.83
N SER A 78 7.79 7.40 9.30
CA SER A 78 7.97 7.69 10.72
C SER A 78 7.54 9.11 11.09
N PRO A 79 7.20 9.38 12.36
CA PRO A 79 6.88 10.72 12.85
C PRO A 79 7.99 11.73 12.59
N ALA A 80 9.26 11.32 12.70
CA ALA A 80 10.39 12.20 12.44
C ALA A 80 10.48 12.66 10.98
N GLN A 81 10.14 11.78 10.03
CA GLN A 81 10.06 12.15 8.61
C GLN A 81 8.91 13.12 8.36
N VAL A 82 7.74 12.87 8.95
CA VAL A 82 6.57 13.76 8.82
C VAL A 82 6.83 15.13 9.45
N ALA A 83 7.49 15.21 10.59
CA ALA A 83 7.85 16.48 11.21
C ALA A 83 8.73 17.33 10.26
N ARG A 84 9.73 16.71 9.63
CA ARG A 84 10.58 17.37 8.61
C ARG A 84 9.80 17.80 7.36
N ASP A 85 8.83 16.97 6.92
CA ASP A 85 7.97 17.32 5.79
C ASP A 85 7.10 18.56 6.11
N ILE A 86 6.55 18.62 7.33
CA ILE A 86 5.76 19.78 7.77
C ILE A 86 6.63 21.07 7.71
N GLU A 87 7.84 21.04 8.28
CA GLU A 87 8.76 22.18 8.24
C GLU A 87 9.15 22.57 6.81
N LEU A 88 9.40 21.59 5.94
CA LEU A 88 9.84 21.83 4.57
C LEU A 88 8.73 22.40 3.68
N PHE A 89 7.48 21.92 3.85
CA PHE A 89 6.37 22.24 2.94
C PHE A 89 5.38 23.27 3.49
N GLU A 90 5.58 23.77 4.70
CA GLU A 90 4.79 24.88 5.25
C GLU A 90 4.90 26.12 4.37
N GLY A 91 3.77 26.63 3.90
CA GLY A 91 3.72 27.76 2.96
C GLY A 91 4.20 27.46 1.53
N ARG A 92 4.58 26.21 1.22
CA ARG A 92 5.09 25.79 -0.09
C ARG A 92 4.16 24.88 -0.89
N CYS A 93 3.05 24.43 -0.28
CA CYS A 93 2.01 23.69 -0.98
C CYS A 93 0.62 24.14 -0.51
N ARG A 94 -0.37 23.99 -1.40
CA ARG A 94 -1.78 24.20 -1.06
C ARG A 94 -2.42 22.96 -0.44
N GLN A 95 -1.87 21.76 -0.74
CA GLN A 95 -2.27 20.50 -0.14
C GLN A 95 -1.05 19.60 0.05
N TYR A 96 -0.84 19.10 1.26
CA TYR A 96 0.13 18.05 1.56
C TYR A 96 -0.60 16.73 1.77
N VAL A 97 -0.24 15.69 1.02
CA VAL A 97 -0.89 14.39 1.07
C VAL A 97 0.03 13.35 1.67
N TYR A 98 -0.37 12.84 2.83
CA TYR A 98 0.35 11.80 3.55
C TYR A 98 -0.23 10.42 3.28
N ILE A 99 0.62 9.46 2.94
CA ILE A 99 0.22 8.05 2.77
C ILE A 99 0.41 7.33 4.10
N SER A 100 -0.69 7.17 4.83
CA SER A 100 -0.79 6.36 6.04
C SER A 100 -1.03 4.88 5.71
N SER A 101 -1.79 4.17 6.51
CA SER A 101 -2.15 2.77 6.31
C SER A 101 -3.44 2.42 7.04
N ALA A 102 -4.26 1.56 6.46
CA ALA A 102 -5.41 0.97 7.14
C ALA A 102 -5.01 0.02 8.30
N SER A 103 -3.74 -0.39 8.39
CA SER A 103 -3.23 -1.12 9.55
C SER A 103 -3.19 -0.27 10.83
N ALA A 104 -3.32 1.06 10.71
CA ALA A 104 -3.44 1.99 11.84
C ALA A 104 -4.75 1.84 12.61
N TYR A 105 -5.82 1.39 11.96
CA TYR A 105 -7.10 1.16 12.63
C TYR A 105 -7.01 0.14 13.76
N GLN A 106 -7.87 0.29 14.75
CA GLN A 106 -7.87 -0.51 15.98
C GLN A 106 -7.76 -2.01 15.71
N LYS A 107 -6.79 -2.63 16.41
CA LYS A 107 -6.62 -4.08 16.46
C LYS A 107 -6.65 -4.55 17.92
N PRO A 108 -7.39 -5.63 18.23
CA PRO A 108 -8.34 -6.32 17.36
C PRO A 108 -9.44 -5.40 16.83
N VAL A 109 -10.00 -5.76 15.66
CA VAL A 109 -11.11 -5.02 15.07
C VAL A 109 -12.36 -5.19 15.91
N ALA A 110 -12.90 -4.07 16.43
CA ALA A 110 -14.06 -4.11 17.32
C ALA A 110 -15.41 -4.09 16.57
N ARG A 111 -15.43 -3.48 15.38
CA ARG A 111 -16.66 -3.32 14.58
C ARG A 111 -16.33 -3.27 13.08
N LEU A 112 -17.19 -3.90 12.29
CA LEU A 112 -17.19 -3.83 10.82
C LEU A 112 -18.49 -3.19 10.32
N PRO A 113 -18.51 -2.49 9.21
CA PRO A 113 -17.32 -2.10 8.43
C PRO A 113 -16.48 -1.04 9.16
N ILE A 114 -15.18 -0.99 8.83
CA ILE A 114 -14.25 0.05 9.27
C ILE A 114 -14.60 1.34 8.52
N THR A 115 -14.62 2.46 9.26
CA THR A 115 -14.79 3.81 8.73
C THR A 115 -13.62 4.68 9.18
N GLU A 116 -13.47 5.88 8.62
CA GLU A 116 -12.41 6.80 9.03
C GLU A 116 -12.53 7.27 10.50
N SER A 117 -13.72 7.14 11.10
CA SER A 117 -13.96 7.41 12.53
C SER A 117 -13.63 6.24 13.45
N THR A 118 -13.26 5.07 12.90
CA THR A 118 -12.78 3.94 13.71
C THR A 118 -11.51 4.35 14.44
N PRO A 119 -11.40 4.11 15.77
CA PRO A 119 -10.22 4.49 16.55
C PRO A 119 -8.92 3.92 15.96
N LEU A 120 -7.83 4.68 16.10
CA LEU A 120 -6.49 4.24 15.69
C LEU A 120 -5.80 3.61 16.90
N ARG A 121 -5.42 2.32 16.76
CA ARG A 121 -4.71 1.57 17.82
C ARG A 121 -4.18 0.26 17.26
N ASN A 122 -2.86 0.10 17.19
CA ASN A 122 -2.26 -1.19 16.84
C ASN A 122 -1.08 -1.51 17.78
N PRO A 123 -1.29 -2.32 18.82
CA PRO A 123 -0.23 -2.65 19.78
C PRO A 123 0.79 -3.66 19.24
N TYR A 124 0.51 -4.32 18.11
CA TYR A 124 1.30 -5.47 17.63
C TYR A 124 2.40 -5.07 16.64
N TRP A 125 2.23 -3.96 15.91
CA TRP A 125 3.10 -3.60 14.79
C TRP A 125 3.65 -2.18 14.91
N GLN A 126 5.00 -2.05 14.99
CA GLN A 126 5.66 -0.74 15.11
C GLN A 126 5.34 0.18 13.93
N TYR A 127 5.35 -0.36 12.71
CA TYR A 127 4.96 0.40 11.51
C TYR A 127 3.60 1.08 11.66
N SER A 128 2.61 0.37 12.19
CA SER A 128 1.26 0.95 12.40
C SER A 128 1.26 2.01 13.50
N ARG A 129 2.06 1.83 14.58
CA ARG A 129 2.23 2.85 15.62
C ARG A 129 2.89 4.12 15.07
N ASP A 130 3.91 3.97 14.21
CA ASP A 130 4.57 5.09 13.56
C ASP A 130 3.62 5.85 12.62
N LYS A 131 2.76 5.11 11.88
CA LYS A 131 1.71 5.73 11.06
C LYS A 131 0.70 6.51 11.91
N ILE A 132 0.25 5.97 13.05
CA ILE A 132 -0.66 6.66 13.98
C ILE A 132 0.00 7.94 14.50
N ALA A 133 1.20 7.86 15.04
CA ALA A 133 1.92 9.01 15.57
C ALA A 133 2.20 10.08 14.48
N SER A 134 2.42 9.67 13.24
CA SER A 134 2.56 10.57 12.10
C SER A 134 1.25 11.31 11.77
N GLU A 135 0.12 10.61 11.83
CA GLU A 135 -1.20 11.23 11.65
C GLU A 135 -1.51 12.23 12.77
N ASP A 136 -1.17 11.91 14.04
CA ASP A 136 -1.34 12.81 15.18
C ASP A 136 -0.57 14.13 14.98
N LEU A 137 0.67 14.07 14.47
CA LEU A 137 1.47 15.26 14.13
C LEU A 137 0.79 16.11 13.04
N LEU A 138 0.29 15.48 11.98
CA LEU A 138 -0.38 16.20 10.90
C LEU A 138 -1.68 16.84 11.35
N VAL A 139 -2.47 16.14 12.18
CA VAL A 139 -3.70 16.68 12.76
C VAL A 139 -3.39 17.88 13.66
N ALA A 140 -2.34 17.80 14.50
CA ALA A 140 -1.90 18.92 15.32
C ALA A 140 -1.44 20.10 14.46
N ALA A 141 -0.61 19.87 13.44
CA ALA A 141 -0.13 20.91 12.53
C ALA A 141 -1.28 21.59 11.76
N TYR A 142 -2.29 20.82 11.33
CA TYR A 142 -3.49 21.38 10.71
C TYR A 142 -4.26 22.29 11.68
N ARG A 143 -4.50 21.82 12.92
CA ARG A 143 -5.30 22.57 13.91
C ARG A 143 -4.61 23.84 14.42
N GLU A 144 -3.31 23.75 14.64
CA GLU A 144 -2.55 24.82 15.30
C GLU A 144 -1.91 25.81 14.33
N ARG A 145 -1.55 25.35 13.12
CA ARG A 145 -0.78 26.13 12.14
C ARG A 145 -1.45 26.24 10.78
N GLY A 146 -2.61 25.59 10.57
CA GLY A 146 -3.29 25.57 9.28
C GLY A 146 -2.53 24.77 8.21
N PHE A 147 -1.61 23.86 8.60
CA PHE A 147 -0.89 23.02 7.64
C PHE A 147 -1.87 22.18 6.81
N PRO A 148 -1.87 22.27 5.46
CA PRO A 148 -2.98 21.78 4.63
C PRO A 148 -2.89 20.26 4.38
N ALA A 149 -2.90 19.45 5.44
CA ALA A 149 -2.72 18.01 5.38
C ALA A 149 -3.99 17.28 4.91
N THR A 150 -3.80 16.28 4.05
CA THR A 150 -4.78 15.23 3.73
C THR A 150 -4.16 13.87 4.03
N ILE A 151 -4.86 13.00 4.74
CA ILE A 151 -4.35 11.70 5.15
C ILE A 151 -5.04 10.61 4.32
N ILE A 152 -4.25 9.74 3.68
CA ILE A 152 -4.75 8.60 2.90
C ILE A 152 -4.39 7.30 3.62
N ARG A 153 -5.37 6.45 3.88
CA ARG A 153 -5.20 5.13 4.52
C ARG A 153 -5.51 4.02 3.51
N PRO A 154 -4.54 3.62 2.67
CA PRO A 154 -4.70 2.46 1.81
C PRO A 154 -4.75 1.17 2.64
N SER A 155 -5.54 0.18 2.19
CA SER A 155 -5.41 -1.19 2.64
C SER A 155 -4.36 -1.92 1.79
N HIS A 156 -4.47 -3.22 1.59
CA HIS A 156 -3.50 -3.99 0.82
C HIS A 156 -3.60 -3.65 -0.68
N THR A 157 -2.74 -2.75 -1.12
CA THR A 157 -2.62 -2.38 -2.52
C THR A 157 -1.61 -3.29 -3.23
N TYR A 158 -1.88 -3.62 -4.48
CA TYR A 158 -1.02 -4.46 -5.30
C TYR A 158 -1.01 -4.03 -6.76
N ASP A 159 0.04 -4.37 -7.48
CA ASP A 159 0.14 -4.33 -8.93
C ASP A 159 0.73 -5.65 -9.45
N ARG A 160 0.88 -5.76 -10.76
CA ARG A 160 1.42 -6.96 -11.41
C ARG A 160 2.82 -7.37 -10.92
N THR A 161 3.59 -6.47 -10.30
CA THR A 161 4.96 -6.74 -9.86
C THR A 161 5.07 -7.31 -8.45
N SER A 162 3.95 -7.46 -7.75
CA SER A 162 3.93 -7.89 -6.35
C SER A 162 2.90 -8.99 -6.12
N VAL A 163 3.34 -10.14 -5.64
CA VAL A 163 2.47 -11.25 -5.22
C VAL A 163 2.03 -11.02 -3.77
N PRO A 164 0.74 -10.71 -3.49
CA PRO A 164 0.31 -10.17 -2.20
C PRO A 164 -0.05 -11.25 -1.16
N ILE A 165 0.64 -12.39 -1.14
CA ILE A 165 0.48 -13.47 -0.15
C ILE A 165 1.78 -13.75 0.57
N LEU A 166 1.70 -14.49 1.68
CA LEU A 166 2.88 -15.00 2.37
C LEU A 166 3.71 -15.86 1.41
N GLY A 167 4.98 -15.58 1.33
CA GLY A 167 5.90 -16.28 0.44
C GLY A 167 6.03 -15.64 -0.96
N GLY A 168 5.17 -14.72 -1.33
CA GLY A 168 5.31 -14.03 -2.62
C GLY A 168 5.41 -15.01 -3.80
N TRP A 169 6.38 -14.78 -4.71
CA TRP A 169 6.57 -15.69 -5.85
C TRP A 169 7.02 -17.09 -5.44
N THR A 170 7.73 -17.26 -4.32
CA THR A 170 8.11 -18.58 -3.79
C THR A 170 6.87 -19.46 -3.55
N ALA A 171 5.77 -18.89 -3.07
CA ALA A 171 4.51 -19.63 -2.90
C ALA A 171 3.92 -20.07 -4.25
N ILE A 172 3.96 -19.21 -5.28
CA ILE A 172 3.51 -19.56 -6.64
C ILE A 172 4.38 -20.68 -7.23
N ASP A 173 5.69 -20.61 -7.06
CA ASP A 173 6.63 -21.64 -7.52
C ASP A 173 6.34 -22.99 -6.84
N ARG A 174 6.10 -22.98 -5.52
CA ARG A 174 5.68 -24.19 -4.77
C ARG A 174 4.42 -24.81 -5.36
N MET A 175 3.38 -24.00 -5.58
CA MET A 175 2.11 -24.48 -6.17
C MET A 175 2.36 -25.13 -7.55
N ARG A 176 3.20 -24.54 -8.41
CA ARG A 176 3.56 -25.09 -9.71
C ARG A 176 4.34 -26.41 -9.62
N ARG A 177 5.12 -26.58 -8.57
CA ARG A 177 5.80 -27.87 -8.26
C ARG A 177 4.86 -28.90 -7.61
N GLY A 178 3.56 -28.58 -7.40
CA GLY A 178 2.61 -29.44 -6.72
C GLY A 178 2.81 -29.55 -5.21
N LEU A 179 3.60 -28.65 -4.62
CA LEU A 179 3.89 -28.61 -3.19
C LEU A 179 2.81 -27.80 -2.45
N PRO A 180 2.50 -28.13 -1.19
CA PRO A 180 1.58 -27.35 -0.38
C PRO A 180 2.16 -25.98 -0.02
N VAL A 181 1.27 -25.02 0.29
CA VAL A 181 1.60 -23.66 0.70
C VAL A 181 1.00 -23.32 2.06
N VAL A 182 1.74 -22.50 2.81
CA VAL A 182 1.28 -22.06 4.13
C VAL A 182 0.29 -20.91 3.99
N VAL A 183 -0.87 -21.06 4.60
CA VAL A 183 -1.87 -20.00 4.77
C VAL A 183 -2.02 -19.70 6.27
N HIS A 184 -1.97 -18.43 6.66
CA HIS A 184 -2.05 -18.05 8.07
C HIS A 184 -3.48 -18.21 8.64
N GLY A 185 -3.55 -18.55 9.92
CA GLY A 185 -4.80 -18.83 10.61
C GLY A 185 -5.49 -20.04 10.00
N ASP A 186 -6.79 -19.96 9.80
CA ASP A 186 -7.62 -20.93 9.04
C ASP A 186 -7.88 -20.45 7.59
N GLY A 187 -7.27 -19.34 7.20
CA GLY A 187 -7.45 -18.73 5.89
C GLY A 187 -8.80 -18.06 5.68
N THR A 188 -9.66 -17.93 6.71
CA THR A 188 -11.02 -17.40 6.59
C THR A 188 -11.16 -15.94 6.97
N SER A 189 -10.14 -15.31 7.57
CA SER A 189 -10.20 -13.88 7.85
C SER A 189 -10.43 -13.08 6.56
N LEU A 190 -11.37 -12.12 6.64
CA LEU A 190 -11.79 -11.31 5.50
C LEU A 190 -10.76 -10.24 5.19
N TRP A 191 -10.53 -10.03 3.92
CA TRP A 191 -9.52 -9.11 3.43
C TRP A 191 -9.96 -8.37 2.18
N THR A 192 -9.26 -7.27 1.88
CA THR A 192 -9.51 -6.43 0.71
C THR A 192 -8.21 -6.24 -0.07
N MET A 193 -8.24 -6.60 -1.35
CA MET A 193 -7.14 -6.38 -2.29
C MET A 193 -7.50 -5.23 -3.23
N THR A 194 -6.71 -4.16 -3.18
CA THR A 194 -6.97 -2.96 -3.99
C THR A 194 -5.96 -2.85 -5.11
N HIS A 195 -6.43 -2.97 -6.35
CA HIS A 195 -5.55 -2.77 -7.51
C HIS A 195 -5.10 -1.32 -7.58
N THR A 196 -3.81 -1.06 -7.85
CA THR A 196 -3.25 0.30 -7.84
C THR A 196 -3.86 1.24 -8.88
N ARG A 197 -4.39 0.72 -9.98
CA ARG A 197 -5.14 1.54 -10.97
C ARG A 197 -6.47 2.04 -10.39
N ASP A 198 -7.18 1.20 -9.62
CA ASP A 198 -8.40 1.64 -8.94
C ASP A 198 -8.07 2.62 -7.81
N PHE A 199 -7.02 2.34 -7.02
CA PHE A 199 -6.53 3.28 -6.01
C PHE A 199 -6.22 4.65 -6.62
N ALA A 200 -5.55 4.69 -7.79
CA ALA A 200 -5.17 5.92 -8.47
C ALA A 200 -6.37 6.82 -8.78
N VAL A 201 -7.52 6.26 -9.16
CA VAL A 201 -8.73 7.04 -9.46
C VAL A 201 -9.17 7.85 -8.24
N ALA A 202 -9.31 7.19 -7.08
CA ALA A 202 -9.70 7.87 -5.84
C ALA A 202 -8.62 8.85 -5.39
N PHE A 203 -7.36 8.43 -5.41
CA PHE A 203 -6.23 9.22 -4.95
C PHE A 203 -6.12 10.52 -5.75
N ILE A 204 -6.05 10.45 -7.08
CA ILE A 204 -5.94 11.63 -7.95
C ILE A 204 -7.19 12.52 -7.87
N GLY A 205 -8.37 11.93 -7.66
CA GLY A 205 -9.61 12.70 -7.48
C GLY A 205 -9.65 13.54 -6.19
N LEU A 206 -8.85 13.17 -5.17
CA LEU A 206 -8.71 13.94 -3.92
C LEU A 206 -7.66 15.07 -4.02
N LEU A 207 -6.75 15.01 -5.02
CA LEU A 207 -5.69 16.00 -5.16
C LEU A 207 -6.24 17.35 -5.66
N GLY A 208 -5.84 18.43 -5.01
CA GLY A 208 -6.34 19.79 -5.29
C GLY A 208 -7.79 20.03 -4.84
N ASN A 209 -8.38 19.12 -4.10
CA ASN A 209 -9.72 19.28 -3.55
C ASN A 209 -9.66 19.88 -2.14
N ASP A 210 -10.03 21.14 -2.00
CA ASP A 210 -10.00 21.87 -0.72
C ASP A 210 -10.83 21.18 0.38
N ARG A 211 -11.88 20.41 0.02
CA ARG A 211 -12.70 19.63 0.97
C ARG A 211 -11.98 18.40 1.53
N ALA A 212 -10.84 18.02 0.97
CA ALA A 212 -10.03 16.94 1.47
C ALA A 212 -8.99 17.40 2.51
N ILE A 213 -8.76 18.71 2.62
CA ILE A 213 -7.79 19.30 3.58
C ILE A 213 -8.31 19.14 5.00
N GLY A 214 -7.46 18.69 5.92
CA GLY A 214 -7.79 18.38 7.31
C GLY A 214 -8.48 17.04 7.51
N GLU A 215 -8.70 16.25 6.46
CA GLU A 215 -9.48 15.03 6.47
C GLU A 215 -8.61 13.78 6.23
N ALA A 216 -9.09 12.64 6.73
CA ALA A 216 -8.54 11.32 6.43
C ALA A 216 -9.50 10.55 5.53
N PHE A 217 -8.95 9.78 4.57
CA PHE A 217 -9.70 8.92 3.66
C PHE A 217 -9.08 7.55 3.58
N GLN A 218 -9.89 6.52 3.74
CA GLN A 218 -9.49 5.18 3.31
C GLN A 218 -9.81 5.01 1.83
N ILE A 219 -8.92 4.32 1.11
CA ILE A 219 -9.11 3.98 -0.30
C ILE A 219 -8.86 2.48 -0.44
N THR A 220 -9.93 1.73 -0.64
CA THR A 220 -9.91 0.27 -0.68
C THR A 220 -10.88 -0.27 -1.73
N SER A 221 -10.65 -1.49 -2.24
CA SER A 221 -11.68 -2.18 -3.02
C SER A 221 -12.92 -2.47 -2.16
N ASP A 222 -14.07 -2.56 -2.80
CA ASP A 222 -15.30 -3.07 -2.15
C ASP A 222 -15.39 -4.60 -2.19
N GLU A 223 -14.47 -5.28 -2.91
CA GLU A 223 -14.39 -6.73 -2.96
C GLU A 223 -13.91 -7.28 -1.61
N VAL A 224 -14.65 -8.22 -1.06
CA VAL A 224 -14.34 -8.87 0.22
C VAL A 224 -13.98 -10.34 -0.05
N LEU A 225 -12.76 -10.71 0.30
CA LEU A 225 -12.19 -12.03 0.03
C LEU A 225 -11.70 -12.67 1.33
N THR A 226 -11.63 -14.00 1.38
CA THR A 226 -10.83 -14.70 2.39
C THR A 226 -9.40 -14.90 1.88
N TRP A 227 -8.45 -15.15 2.77
CA TRP A 227 -7.09 -15.48 2.36
C TRP A 227 -7.01 -16.78 1.57
N ASN A 228 -7.91 -17.73 1.85
CA ASN A 228 -8.05 -18.94 1.03
C ASN A 228 -8.44 -18.56 -0.41
N HIS A 229 -9.45 -17.71 -0.62
CA HIS A 229 -9.87 -17.28 -1.97
C HIS A 229 -8.75 -16.52 -2.69
N ILE A 230 -8.04 -15.61 -1.98
CA ILE A 230 -6.92 -14.86 -2.55
C ILE A 230 -5.83 -15.81 -3.05
N THR A 231 -5.44 -16.80 -2.21
CA THR A 231 -4.39 -17.76 -2.55
C THR A 231 -4.84 -18.71 -3.66
N GLU A 232 -6.10 -19.16 -3.63
CA GLU A 232 -6.68 -20.02 -4.68
C GLU A 232 -6.75 -19.30 -6.04
N MET A 233 -7.11 -18.02 -6.09
CA MET A 233 -7.10 -17.22 -7.34
C MET A 233 -5.71 -17.14 -7.94
N LEU A 234 -4.68 -16.95 -7.12
CA LEU A 234 -3.29 -16.99 -7.58
C LEU A 234 -2.86 -18.37 -8.08
N ALA A 235 -3.25 -19.44 -7.38
CA ALA A 235 -2.99 -20.81 -7.82
C ALA A 235 -3.63 -21.08 -9.19
N ARG A 236 -4.91 -20.72 -9.37
CA ARG A 236 -5.63 -20.86 -10.65
C ARG A 236 -4.98 -20.06 -11.77
N ALA A 237 -4.58 -18.81 -11.50
CA ALA A 237 -3.87 -17.98 -12.47
C ALA A 237 -2.53 -18.62 -12.89
N ALA A 238 -1.83 -19.25 -11.94
CA ALA A 238 -0.57 -19.95 -12.17
C ALA A 238 -0.73 -21.34 -12.84
N GLY A 239 -1.96 -21.80 -13.10
CA GLY A 239 -2.25 -23.12 -13.63
C GLY A 239 -1.91 -24.27 -12.64
N ALA A 240 -2.01 -24.01 -11.34
CA ALA A 240 -1.62 -24.91 -10.27
C ALA A 240 -2.80 -25.27 -9.35
N GLU A 241 -2.67 -26.37 -8.64
CA GLU A 241 -3.63 -26.77 -7.59
C GLU A 241 -3.36 -26.01 -6.29
N PHE A 242 -4.42 -25.54 -5.65
CA PHE A 242 -4.35 -24.93 -4.33
C PHE A 242 -4.35 -26.02 -3.25
N ARG A 243 -3.23 -26.21 -2.59
CA ARG A 243 -3.02 -27.20 -1.51
C ARG A 243 -2.59 -26.48 -0.23
N PRO A 244 -3.53 -25.87 0.53
CA PRO A 244 -3.19 -25.11 1.72
C PRO A 244 -2.83 -25.99 2.91
N VAL A 245 -1.85 -25.52 3.68
CA VAL A 245 -1.64 -25.92 5.07
C VAL A 245 -1.87 -24.71 5.95
N HIS A 246 -2.88 -24.80 6.79
CA HIS A 246 -3.29 -23.72 7.68
C HIS A 246 -2.44 -23.73 8.94
N VAL A 247 -1.76 -22.60 9.19
CA VAL A 247 -0.85 -22.47 10.33
C VAL A 247 -1.18 -21.19 11.11
N ALA A 248 -1.33 -21.31 12.43
CA ALA A 248 -1.62 -20.17 13.30
C ALA A 248 -0.59 -19.06 13.09
N SER A 249 -1.05 -17.80 13.02
CA SER A 249 -0.20 -16.63 12.72
C SER A 249 0.98 -16.46 13.67
N ASP A 250 0.81 -16.80 14.95
CA ASP A 250 1.87 -16.77 15.97
C ASP A 250 2.90 -17.89 15.79
N ALA A 251 2.49 -19.04 15.24
CA ALA A 251 3.41 -20.13 14.89
C ALA A 251 4.26 -19.75 13.67
N ILE A 252 3.65 -19.11 12.66
CA ILE A 252 4.39 -18.53 11.53
C ILE A 252 5.36 -17.45 12.03
N ALA A 253 4.92 -16.56 12.93
CA ALA A 253 5.76 -15.51 13.48
C ALA A 253 6.98 -16.02 14.24
N ARG A 254 6.93 -17.21 14.84
CA ARG A 254 8.10 -17.84 15.48
C ARG A 254 9.11 -18.36 14.47
N GLU A 255 8.65 -18.89 13.33
CA GLU A 255 9.51 -19.42 12.27
C GLU A 255 10.02 -18.33 11.32
N LEU A 256 9.20 -17.31 11.07
CA LEU A 256 9.44 -16.17 10.19
C LEU A 256 9.18 -14.86 10.94
N PRO A 257 10.09 -14.43 11.85
CA PRO A 257 9.85 -13.28 12.72
C PRO A 257 9.57 -11.97 11.98
N GLU A 258 10.14 -11.77 10.80
CA GLU A 258 9.95 -10.58 9.97
C GLU A 258 8.51 -10.47 9.43
N HIS A 259 7.79 -11.57 9.25
CA HIS A 259 6.39 -11.58 8.83
C HIS A 259 5.41 -11.46 10.00
N GLY A 260 5.85 -11.79 11.21
CA GLY A 260 5.04 -11.86 12.42
C GLY A 260 4.20 -10.61 12.71
N PRO A 261 4.81 -9.41 12.79
CA PRO A 261 4.07 -8.19 13.10
C PRO A 261 2.96 -7.88 12.10
N GLY A 262 3.20 -8.07 10.80
CA GLY A 262 2.21 -7.86 9.75
C GLY A 262 1.10 -8.92 9.75
N LEU A 263 1.37 -10.15 10.18
CA LEU A 263 0.37 -11.19 10.33
C LEU A 263 -0.50 -10.93 11.58
N VAL A 264 0.13 -10.89 12.76
CA VAL A 264 -0.56 -10.76 14.05
C VAL A 264 -1.21 -9.38 14.21
N GLY A 265 -0.55 -8.32 13.72
CA GLY A 265 -1.01 -6.95 13.84
C GLY A 265 -1.97 -6.50 12.73
N ASP A 266 -2.21 -7.31 11.70
CA ASP A 266 -3.06 -6.88 10.59
C ASP A 266 -3.81 -8.05 9.94
N LYS A 267 -3.14 -8.96 9.23
CA LYS A 267 -3.76 -9.95 8.34
C LYS A 267 -4.57 -11.04 9.05
N ALA A 268 -4.28 -11.32 10.32
CA ALA A 268 -5.05 -12.24 11.16
C ALA A 268 -6.44 -11.71 11.54
N HIS A 269 -6.71 -10.42 11.29
CA HIS A 269 -7.99 -9.79 11.62
C HIS A 269 -8.81 -9.56 10.35
N SER A 270 -10.11 -9.92 10.40
CA SER A 270 -11.03 -9.56 9.33
C SER A 270 -11.17 -8.05 9.20
N VAL A 271 -11.11 -7.54 7.96
CA VAL A 271 -11.33 -6.13 7.62
C VAL A 271 -12.34 -6.02 6.47
N ILE A 272 -13.29 -5.12 6.62
CA ILE A 272 -14.22 -4.66 5.59
C ILE A 272 -14.32 -3.15 5.76
N PHE A 273 -14.25 -2.41 4.67
CA PHE A 273 -14.19 -0.95 4.71
C PHE A 273 -15.44 -0.32 4.10
N ASP A 274 -15.82 0.83 4.63
CA ASP A 274 -16.89 1.66 4.08
C ASP A 274 -16.28 2.83 3.28
N ASN A 275 -16.31 2.75 1.97
CA ASN A 275 -15.70 3.74 1.07
C ASN A 275 -16.65 4.95 0.77
N ARG A 276 -17.77 5.10 1.47
CA ARG A 276 -18.74 6.20 1.17
C ARG A 276 -18.10 7.58 1.29
N LYS A 277 -17.16 7.79 2.21
CA LYS A 277 -16.52 9.09 2.40
C LYS A 277 -15.72 9.50 1.17
N VAL A 278 -14.81 8.66 0.70
CA VAL A 278 -14.03 8.95 -0.50
C VAL A 278 -14.93 9.08 -1.74
N LYS A 279 -15.93 8.21 -1.89
CA LYS A 279 -16.91 8.28 -3.00
C LYS A 279 -17.74 9.54 -2.99
N SER A 280 -17.95 10.17 -1.85
CA SER A 280 -18.68 11.46 -1.75
C SER A 280 -17.92 12.63 -2.36
N LEU A 281 -16.58 12.56 -2.39
CA LEU A 281 -15.73 13.58 -3.03
C LEU A 281 -15.25 13.16 -4.42
N VAL A 282 -15.17 11.87 -4.69
CA VAL A 282 -14.73 11.27 -5.96
C VAL A 282 -15.79 10.26 -6.42
N PRO A 283 -16.95 10.74 -6.95
CA PRO A 283 -18.05 9.86 -7.34
C PRO A 283 -17.70 8.86 -8.42
N GLU A 284 -16.70 9.16 -9.26
CA GLU A 284 -16.18 8.27 -10.30
C GLU A 284 -15.37 7.10 -9.72
N TYR A 285 -14.97 7.15 -8.46
CA TYR A 285 -14.27 6.06 -7.82
C TYR A 285 -15.18 4.85 -7.65
N ASN A 286 -14.86 3.83 -8.41
CA ASN A 286 -15.40 2.49 -8.25
C ASN A 286 -14.26 1.49 -8.51
N ALA A 287 -13.96 0.63 -7.55
CA ALA A 287 -12.92 -0.39 -7.70
C ALA A 287 -13.45 -1.49 -8.64
N VAL A 288 -13.12 -1.38 -9.93
CA VAL A 288 -13.66 -2.23 -11.00
C VAL A 288 -12.77 -3.42 -11.36
N ILE A 289 -11.56 -3.49 -10.82
CA ILE A 289 -10.61 -4.57 -11.11
C ILE A 289 -10.71 -5.61 -9.99
N PRO A 290 -11.42 -6.74 -10.22
CA PRO A 290 -11.51 -7.81 -9.23
C PRO A 290 -10.16 -8.51 -9.08
N PHE A 291 -9.90 -9.09 -7.91
CA PHE A 291 -8.60 -9.67 -7.61
C PHE A 291 -8.22 -10.83 -8.54
N TRP A 292 -9.18 -11.64 -9.02
CA TRP A 292 -8.88 -12.72 -9.96
C TRP A 292 -8.21 -12.18 -11.24
N ARG A 293 -8.60 -10.99 -11.72
CA ARG A 293 -7.98 -10.33 -12.87
C ARG A 293 -6.55 -9.87 -12.53
N GLY A 294 -6.37 -9.27 -11.35
CA GLY A 294 -5.06 -8.88 -10.87
C GLY A 294 -4.12 -10.07 -10.66
N ALA A 295 -4.64 -11.21 -10.21
CA ALA A 295 -3.87 -12.45 -10.09
C ALA A 295 -3.34 -12.93 -11.44
N GLN A 296 -4.14 -12.82 -12.52
CA GLN A 296 -3.68 -13.10 -13.88
C GLN A 296 -2.57 -12.13 -14.31
N GLU A 297 -2.74 -10.81 -14.12
CA GLU A 297 -1.73 -9.81 -14.45
C GLU A 297 -0.40 -10.04 -13.70
N ILE A 298 -0.46 -10.50 -12.44
CA ILE A 298 0.72 -10.85 -11.64
C ILE A 298 1.46 -12.03 -12.28
N VAL A 299 0.74 -13.10 -12.58
CA VAL A 299 1.37 -14.31 -13.13
C VAL A 299 1.92 -14.05 -14.53
N GLU A 300 1.16 -13.38 -15.39
CA GLU A 300 1.60 -12.98 -16.74
C GLU A 300 2.88 -12.15 -16.72
N TRP A 301 2.98 -11.19 -15.79
CA TRP A 301 4.18 -10.36 -15.67
C TRP A 301 5.40 -11.14 -15.20
N HIS A 302 5.24 -12.05 -14.24
CA HIS A 302 6.34 -12.89 -13.75
C HIS A 302 6.77 -13.93 -14.80
N ASP A 303 5.84 -14.42 -15.60
CA ASP A 303 6.14 -15.40 -16.66
C ASP A 303 6.79 -14.75 -17.88
N ALA A 304 6.56 -13.46 -18.11
CA ALA A 304 7.15 -12.73 -19.22
C ALA A 304 8.68 -12.64 -19.14
N ASP A 305 9.26 -12.68 -17.91
CA ASP A 305 10.71 -12.62 -17.71
C ASP A 305 11.13 -13.51 -16.55
N ALA A 306 12.09 -14.39 -16.78
CA ALA A 306 12.63 -15.31 -15.76
C ALA A 306 13.24 -14.56 -14.57
N SER A 307 13.78 -13.35 -14.77
CA SER A 307 14.34 -12.53 -13.70
C SER A 307 13.30 -12.03 -12.69
N HIS A 308 12.02 -12.03 -13.05
CA HIS A 308 10.92 -11.67 -12.15
C HIS A 308 10.54 -12.83 -11.18
N ARG A 309 10.91 -14.06 -11.51
CA ARG A 309 10.55 -15.28 -10.78
C ARG A 309 11.58 -15.60 -9.69
N VAL A 310 11.74 -14.68 -8.76
CA VAL A 310 12.70 -14.85 -7.66
C VAL A 310 12.14 -15.80 -6.60
N VAL A 311 12.77 -16.96 -6.45
CA VAL A 311 12.45 -17.93 -5.39
C VAL A 311 13.43 -17.72 -4.23
N ASP A 312 12.87 -17.50 -3.04
CA ASP A 312 13.64 -17.42 -1.79
C ASP A 312 13.78 -18.82 -1.19
N ALA A 313 14.99 -19.39 -1.28
CA ALA A 313 15.27 -20.74 -0.79
C ALA A 313 15.15 -20.86 0.74
N GLN A 314 15.40 -19.79 1.51
CA GLN A 314 15.26 -19.82 2.96
C GLN A 314 13.78 -19.85 3.36
N LEU A 315 12.96 -19.07 2.67
CA LEU A 315 11.52 -19.05 2.85
C LEU A 315 10.89 -20.38 2.39
N ASP A 316 11.34 -20.96 1.27
CA ASP A 316 10.89 -22.27 0.80
C ASP A 316 11.15 -23.36 1.86
N ALA A 317 12.37 -23.40 2.42
CA ALA A 317 12.73 -24.32 3.50
C ALA A 317 11.94 -24.06 4.81
N ALA A 318 11.62 -22.78 5.12
CA ALA A 318 10.79 -22.47 6.28
C ALA A 318 9.35 -22.96 6.10
N PHE A 319 8.82 -22.92 4.87
CA PHE A 319 7.53 -23.52 4.55
C PHE A 319 7.54 -25.03 4.76
N ASP A 320 8.60 -25.73 4.35
CA ASP A 320 8.71 -27.18 4.61
C ASP A 320 8.67 -27.48 6.11
N ARG A 321 9.43 -26.76 6.94
CA ARG A 321 9.42 -26.95 8.40
C ARG A 321 8.03 -26.68 9.02
N LEU A 322 7.32 -25.65 8.54
CA LEU A 322 5.96 -25.35 9.00
C LEU A 322 4.98 -26.45 8.59
N ILE A 323 5.09 -26.93 7.35
CA ILE A 323 4.23 -27.97 6.80
C ILE A 323 4.48 -29.30 7.50
N ASP A 324 5.73 -29.70 7.71
CA ASP A 324 6.10 -30.93 8.45
C ASP A 324 5.55 -30.92 9.88
N ARG A 325 5.50 -29.72 10.52
CA ARG A 325 5.04 -29.60 11.90
C ARG A 325 3.52 -29.50 12.05
N TYR A 326 2.84 -28.87 11.09
CA TYR A 326 1.43 -28.49 11.22
C TYR A 326 0.54 -29.04 10.09
N GLY A 327 1.09 -29.73 9.12
CA GLY A 327 0.37 -30.23 7.94
C GLY A 327 -0.27 -31.61 8.10
N ALA A 328 -0.53 -32.09 9.34
CA ALA A 328 -1.12 -33.40 9.62
C ALA A 328 -2.62 -33.42 9.37
#